data_84a14d7d5bac1275c6887582ff679063
#
_entry.id   84a14d7d5bac1275c6887582ff679063
#
_cell.length_a   1.000
_cell.length_b   1.000
_cell.length_c   1.000
_cell.angle_alpha   90.00
_cell.angle_beta   90.00
_cell.angle_gamma   90.00
#
_symmetry.space_group_name_H-M   'P 1'
#
loop_
_entity.id
_entity.type
_entity.pdbx_description
1 polymer ?
#
loop_
_entity_poly.entity_id
_entity_poly.type
_entity_poly.pdbx_seq_one_letter_code
_entity_poly.pdbx_strand_id
1 'polypeptide(L)'
;ERGIVFDVGHGAGSFNWKTVESAMEQGVLPTSISSDLHIYNVDGPVYDLASVVTKFLHLGMSLDDALSRVTNVPADIIHMPGQIGTLAPGSWGDAVVFELRTGTYQLDDSSGESRTGSHRLVPLMVIKSGSVYRNHNQAIDDRN
;
A
#
# COMPACT_ATOMS: atom_id res chain seq x y z
N GLU A 1 16.78 -22.01 1.51
CA GLU A 1 16.08 -20.78 1.11
C GLU A 1 17.06 -19.90 0.33
N ARG A 2 16.67 -19.36 -0.83
CA ARG A 2 17.55 -18.63 -1.75
C ARG A 2 17.65 -17.13 -1.44
N GLY A 3 16.98 -16.63 -0.38
CA GLY A 3 16.98 -15.21 -0.01
C GLY A 3 16.38 -14.28 -1.08
N ILE A 4 15.46 -14.80 -1.92
CA ILE A 4 14.81 -14.01 -2.97
C ILE A 4 13.77 -13.11 -2.34
N VAL A 5 13.81 -11.82 -2.68
CA VAL A 5 12.81 -10.83 -2.30
C VAL A 5 11.78 -10.72 -3.43
N PHE A 6 10.49 -10.85 -3.08
CA PHE A 6 9.38 -10.63 -4.00
C PHE A 6 8.72 -9.31 -3.65
N ASP A 7 8.84 -8.32 -4.53
CA ASP A 7 8.05 -7.11 -4.48
C ASP A 7 6.80 -7.27 -5.35
N VAL A 8 5.64 -6.85 -4.84
CA VAL A 8 4.43 -6.73 -5.65
C VAL A 8 4.14 -5.26 -5.87
N GLY A 9 4.57 -4.76 -7.02
CA GLY A 9 4.21 -3.45 -7.53
C GLY A 9 2.88 -3.52 -8.27
N HIS A 10 2.00 -2.53 -8.08
CA HIS A 10 0.72 -2.51 -8.78
C HIS A 10 0.88 -2.15 -10.26
N GLY A 11 1.55 -1.02 -10.54
CA GLY A 11 1.78 -0.54 -11.89
C GLY A 11 0.51 -0.38 -12.73
N ALA A 12 0.73 -0.20 -14.03
CA ALA A 12 -0.36 -0.16 -15.00
C ALA A 12 -0.71 -1.55 -15.56
N GLY A 13 0.07 -2.59 -15.28
CA GLY A 13 -0.11 -3.92 -15.86
C GLY A 13 0.36 -5.10 -14.97
N SER A 14 0.78 -4.84 -13.74
CA SER A 14 1.46 -5.86 -12.92
C SER A 14 0.57 -6.48 -11.85
N PHE A 15 -0.42 -5.76 -11.33
CA PHE A 15 -1.34 -6.30 -10.32
C PHE A 15 -2.59 -6.87 -11.00
N ASN A 16 -2.78 -8.19 -10.90
CA ASN A 16 -3.98 -8.89 -11.37
C ASN A 16 -4.56 -9.72 -10.23
N TRP A 17 -5.89 -9.57 -9.98
CA TRP A 17 -6.57 -10.22 -8.87
C TRP A 17 -6.35 -11.73 -8.85
N LYS A 18 -6.60 -12.42 -9.96
CA LYS A 18 -6.50 -13.89 -10.04
C LYS A 18 -5.08 -14.38 -9.75
N THR A 19 -4.09 -13.65 -10.26
CA THR A 19 -2.67 -14.00 -10.04
C THR A 19 -2.29 -13.86 -8.58
N VAL A 20 -2.66 -12.73 -7.95
CA VAL A 20 -2.31 -12.48 -6.53
C VAL A 20 -3.09 -13.40 -5.60
N GLU A 21 -4.39 -13.58 -5.84
CA GLU A 21 -5.23 -14.54 -5.10
C GLU A 21 -4.62 -15.95 -5.14
N SER A 22 -4.32 -16.45 -6.34
CA SER A 22 -3.73 -17.78 -6.51
C SER A 22 -2.36 -17.93 -5.87
N ALA A 23 -1.52 -16.90 -5.92
CA ALA A 23 -0.21 -16.92 -5.25
C ALA A 23 -0.37 -16.98 -3.73
N MET A 24 -1.26 -16.16 -3.16
CA MET A 24 -1.51 -16.12 -1.71
C MET A 24 -2.12 -17.44 -1.21
N GLU A 25 -3.05 -18.04 -1.94
CA GLU A 25 -3.62 -19.38 -1.64
C GLU A 25 -2.55 -20.48 -1.60
N GLN A 26 -1.51 -20.36 -2.41
CA GLN A 26 -0.36 -21.26 -2.41
C GLN A 26 0.70 -20.92 -1.35
N GLY A 27 0.43 -19.93 -0.48
CA GLY A 27 1.35 -19.48 0.56
C GLY A 27 2.49 -18.58 0.05
N VAL A 28 2.42 -18.12 -1.20
CA VAL A 28 3.39 -17.16 -1.74
C VAL A 28 2.90 -15.75 -1.42
N LEU A 29 3.51 -15.14 -0.40
CA LEU A 29 3.21 -13.78 0.02
C LEU A 29 4.27 -12.81 -0.52
N PRO A 30 3.91 -11.54 -0.85
CA PRO A 30 4.90 -10.54 -1.19
C PRO A 30 5.83 -10.26 -0.01
N THR A 31 7.12 -10.13 -0.24
CA THR A 31 8.06 -9.66 0.78
C THR A 31 7.82 -8.17 1.05
N SER A 32 7.68 -7.38 -0.01
CA SER A 32 7.34 -5.96 0.03
C SER A 32 6.17 -5.66 -0.92
N ILE A 33 5.52 -4.54 -0.68
CA ILE A 33 4.43 -4.01 -1.50
C ILE A 33 4.83 -2.62 -1.95
N SER A 34 4.71 -2.35 -3.26
CA SER A 34 4.98 -1.04 -3.84
C SER A 34 3.84 -0.57 -4.75
N SER A 35 3.80 0.72 -5.04
CA SER A 35 2.76 1.27 -5.90
C SER A 35 3.11 1.15 -7.39
N ASP A 36 4.39 1.24 -7.72
CA ASP A 36 4.84 1.45 -9.10
C ASP A 36 4.07 2.61 -9.77
N LEU A 37 3.92 3.71 -8.99
CA LEU A 37 3.14 4.88 -9.40
C LEU A 37 3.89 5.69 -10.45
N HIS A 38 3.20 5.96 -11.56
CA HIS A 38 3.72 6.79 -12.64
C HIS A 38 2.58 7.53 -13.36
N ILE A 39 2.91 8.38 -14.33
CA ILE A 39 1.96 9.28 -14.98
C ILE A 39 0.76 8.58 -15.64
N TYR A 40 0.87 7.32 -16.02
CA TYR A 40 -0.22 6.58 -16.67
C TYR A 40 -1.15 5.83 -15.70
N ASN A 41 -0.85 5.85 -14.37
CA ASN A 41 -1.66 5.13 -13.38
C ASN A 41 -1.97 5.94 -12.12
N VAL A 42 -1.52 7.21 -12.05
CA VAL A 42 -1.78 8.10 -10.91
C VAL A 42 -3.27 8.45 -10.77
N ASP A 43 -3.99 8.52 -11.87
CA ASP A 43 -5.44 8.76 -11.91
C ASP A 43 -6.27 7.45 -11.93
N GLY A 44 -5.60 6.32 -11.72
CA GLY A 44 -6.16 4.97 -11.65
C GLY A 44 -5.40 3.96 -12.51
N PRO A 45 -5.42 2.71 -12.12
CA PRO A 45 -6.06 2.06 -10.96
C PRO A 45 -5.21 2.07 -9.67
N VAL A 46 -4.03 2.74 -9.67
CA VAL A 46 -3.12 2.77 -8.51
C VAL A 46 -3.51 3.84 -7.52
N TYR A 47 -3.65 5.08 -7.97
CA TYR A 47 -3.90 6.32 -7.20
C TYR A 47 -2.78 6.66 -6.20
N ASP A 48 -2.51 5.79 -5.24
CA ASP A 48 -1.49 5.92 -4.19
C ASP A 48 -1.14 4.56 -3.56
N LEU A 49 -0.13 4.53 -2.70
CA LEU A 49 0.29 3.32 -2.00
C LEU A 49 -0.77 2.80 -1.01
N ALA A 50 -1.56 3.68 -0.39
CA ALA A 50 -2.62 3.27 0.54
C ALA A 50 -3.74 2.49 -0.18
N SER A 51 -4.04 2.85 -1.43
CA SER A 51 -4.96 2.11 -2.29
C SER A 51 -4.44 0.71 -2.61
N VAL A 52 -3.14 0.55 -2.83
CA VAL A 52 -2.52 -0.77 -3.04
C VAL A 52 -2.58 -1.60 -1.75
N VAL A 53 -2.22 -1.02 -0.60
CA VAL A 53 -2.35 -1.68 0.72
C VAL A 53 -3.79 -2.12 0.95
N THR A 54 -4.78 -1.28 0.63
CA THR A 54 -6.21 -1.61 0.74
C THR A 54 -6.56 -2.89 -0.01
N LYS A 55 -5.99 -3.13 -1.19
CA LYS A 55 -6.22 -4.35 -1.97
C LYS A 55 -5.70 -5.61 -1.25
N PHE A 56 -4.56 -5.50 -0.58
CA PHE A 56 -4.03 -6.61 0.23
C PHE A 56 -4.86 -6.85 1.50
N LEU A 57 -5.41 -5.81 2.13
CA LEU A 57 -6.38 -5.98 3.23
C LEU A 57 -7.64 -6.71 2.75
N HIS A 58 -8.13 -6.40 1.54
CA HIS A 58 -9.25 -7.12 0.93
C HIS A 58 -8.94 -8.61 0.71
N LEU A 59 -7.70 -8.95 0.38
CA LEU A 59 -7.22 -10.34 0.22
C LEU A 59 -6.99 -11.06 1.56
N GLY A 60 -7.29 -10.42 2.69
CA GLY A 60 -7.20 -11.03 4.02
C GLY A 60 -5.85 -10.85 4.73
N MET A 61 -4.94 -10.06 4.17
CA MET A 61 -3.72 -9.67 4.89
C MET A 61 -4.09 -8.78 6.09
N SER A 62 -3.45 -8.99 7.24
CA SER A 62 -3.67 -8.11 8.40
C SER A 62 -3.13 -6.71 8.15
N LEU A 63 -3.68 -5.70 8.83
CA LEU A 63 -3.20 -4.32 8.71
C LEU A 63 -1.72 -4.20 9.09
N ASP A 64 -1.32 -4.83 10.19
CA ASP A 64 0.06 -4.80 10.68
C ASP A 64 1.02 -5.44 9.66
N ASP A 65 0.65 -6.58 9.08
CA ASP A 65 1.46 -7.26 8.08
C ASP A 65 1.58 -6.43 6.79
N ALA A 66 0.48 -5.85 6.31
CA ALA A 66 0.47 -4.99 5.13
C ALA A 66 1.31 -3.72 5.34
N LEU A 67 1.18 -3.06 6.51
CA LEU A 67 1.98 -1.89 6.85
C LEU A 67 3.47 -2.22 6.99
N SER A 68 3.80 -3.36 7.59
CA SER A 68 5.18 -3.83 7.69
C SER A 68 5.84 -3.96 6.31
N ARG A 69 5.11 -4.47 5.31
CA ARG A 69 5.59 -4.68 3.93
C ARG A 69 5.77 -3.40 3.12
N VAL A 70 5.30 -2.26 3.62
CA VAL A 70 5.51 -0.94 3.02
C VAL A 70 6.39 -0.01 3.87
N THR A 71 6.89 -0.48 5.02
CA THR A 71 7.68 0.32 5.97
C THR A 71 8.99 -0.35 6.37
N ASN A 72 8.99 -1.12 7.45
CA ASN A 72 10.21 -1.69 8.00
C ASN A 72 10.83 -2.78 7.11
N VAL A 73 10.03 -3.61 6.45
CA VAL A 73 10.57 -4.65 5.54
C VAL A 73 11.32 -4.03 4.36
N PRO A 74 10.79 -3.04 3.60
CA PRO A 74 11.59 -2.35 2.60
C PRO A 74 12.84 -1.67 3.17
N ALA A 75 12.78 -1.11 4.39
CA ALA A 75 13.94 -0.51 5.05
C ALA A 75 15.07 -1.54 5.29
N ASP A 76 14.71 -2.75 5.71
CA ASP A 76 15.65 -3.85 5.88
C ASP A 76 16.27 -4.29 4.54
N ILE A 77 15.45 -4.40 3.48
CA ILE A 77 15.89 -4.77 2.13
C ILE A 77 16.95 -3.82 1.58
N ILE A 78 16.77 -2.51 1.81
CA ILE A 78 17.73 -1.49 1.34
C ILE A 78 18.83 -1.16 2.37
N HIS A 79 18.95 -1.97 3.42
CA HIS A 79 19.96 -1.86 4.48
C HIS A 79 19.91 -0.53 5.27
N MET A 80 18.70 -0.02 5.55
CA MET A 80 18.46 1.18 6.36
C MET A 80 17.57 0.91 7.60
N PRO A 81 17.70 -0.25 8.29
CA PRO A 81 16.85 -0.53 9.45
C PRO A 81 17.10 0.50 10.56
N GLY A 82 16.03 0.91 11.23
CA GLY A 82 16.08 1.88 12.31
C GLY A 82 16.27 3.34 11.88
N GLN A 83 16.65 3.58 10.61
CA GLN A 83 16.75 4.94 10.06
C GLN A 83 15.41 5.39 9.45
N ILE A 84 14.76 4.49 8.69
CA ILE A 84 13.47 4.70 8.04
C ILE A 84 12.55 3.51 8.32
N GLY A 85 11.27 3.62 7.97
CA GLY A 85 10.29 2.54 8.14
C GLY A 85 9.91 2.28 9.59
N THR A 86 10.23 3.18 10.52
CA THR A 86 9.98 3.08 11.95
C THR A 86 9.70 4.47 12.55
N LEU A 87 8.97 4.49 13.67
CA LEU A 87 8.73 5.69 14.46
C LEU A 87 9.61 5.75 15.72
N ALA A 88 10.67 4.93 15.79
CA ALA A 88 11.59 4.90 16.92
C ALA A 88 12.33 6.24 17.06
N PRO A 89 12.64 6.68 18.30
CA PRO A 89 13.47 7.88 18.52
C PRO A 89 14.81 7.76 17.79
N GLY A 90 15.18 8.80 17.05
CA GLY A 90 16.42 8.84 16.25
C GLY A 90 16.25 8.42 14.79
N SER A 91 15.09 7.91 14.39
CA SER A 91 14.77 7.68 12.98
C SER A 91 14.46 8.99 12.26
N TRP A 92 14.42 8.96 10.93
CA TRP A 92 13.99 10.09 10.14
C TRP A 92 12.56 10.49 10.49
N GLY A 93 12.27 11.81 10.47
CA GLY A 93 10.97 12.37 10.82
C GLY A 93 9.93 12.18 9.70
N ASP A 94 9.76 10.96 9.23
CA ASP A 94 8.82 10.57 8.18
C ASP A 94 7.71 9.71 8.80
N ALA A 95 6.45 10.14 8.65
CA ALA A 95 5.30 9.40 9.15
C ALA A 95 4.06 9.67 8.30
N VAL A 96 3.12 8.73 8.30
CA VAL A 96 1.81 8.90 7.69
C VAL A 96 0.74 8.55 8.72
N VAL A 97 -0.28 9.39 8.83
CA VAL A 97 -1.48 9.10 9.62
C VAL A 97 -2.56 8.63 8.67
N PHE A 98 -3.07 7.42 8.91
CA PHE A 98 -4.14 6.83 8.13
C PHE A 98 -5.43 6.72 8.94
N GLU A 99 -6.54 6.72 8.24
CA GLU A 99 -7.84 6.27 8.72
C GLU A 99 -8.22 5.00 7.95
N LEU A 100 -8.64 3.95 8.66
CA LEU A 100 -9.24 2.76 8.05
C LEU A 100 -10.76 2.95 8.03
N ARG A 101 -11.29 3.36 6.88
CA ARG A 101 -12.73 3.61 6.69
C ARG A 101 -13.45 2.33 6.34
N THR A 102 -14.63 2.14 6.96
CA THR A 102 -15.58 1.06 6.60
C THR A 102 -16.59 1.61 5.61
N GLY A 103 -16.88 0.86 4.56
CA GLY A 103 -17.80 1.27 3.51
C GLY A 103 -17.87 0.22 2.39
N THR A 104 -18.35 0.64 1.23
CA THR A 104 -18.35 -0.18 0.01
C THR A 104 -17.48 0.51 -1.02
N TYR A 105 -16.38 -0.13 -1.39
CA TYR A 105 -15.36 0.45 -2.27
C TYR A 105 -15.10 -0.47 -3.47
N GLN A 106 -15.02 0.12 -4.66
CA GLN A 106 -14.55 -0.59 -5.84
C GLN A 106 -13.02 -0.59 -5.86
N LEU A 107 -12.44 -1.77 -6.03
CA LEU A 107 -11.00 -2.00 -6.02
C LEU A 107 -10.61 -2.62 -7.36
N ASP A 108 -10.12 -1.79 -8.26
CA ASP A 108 -9.78 -2.21 -9.62
C ASP A 108 -8.34 -2.74 -9.70
N ASP A 109 -8.14 -3.80 -10.49
CA ASP A 109 -6.81 -4.27 -10.85
C ASP A 109 -6.29 -3.60 -12.14
N SER A 110 -5.08 -3.97 -12.55
CA SER A 110 -4.47 -3.43 -13.77
C SER A 110 -5.08 -3.97 -15.07
N SER A 111 -5.95 -4.98 -15.01
CA SER A 111 -6.64 -5.56 -16.17
C SER A 111 -8.09 -5.06 -16.31
N GLY A 112 -8.56 -4.21 -15.39
CA GLY A 112 -9.94 -3.71 -15.36
C GLY A 112 -10.91 -4.65 -14.65
N GLU A 113 -10.42 -5.68 -13.94
CA GLU A 113 -11.26 -6.51 -13.07
C GLU A 113 -11.42 -5.84 -11.71
N SER A 114 -12.66 -5.71 -11.25
CA SER A 114 -13.02 -5.08 -9.97
C SER A 114 -13.36 -6.09 -8.89
N ARG A 115 -13.03 -5.75 -7.63
CA ARG A 115 -13.56 -6.38 -6.42
C ARG A 115 -14.30 -5.35 -5.58
N THR A 116 -15.28 -5.78 -4.80
CA THR A 116 -15.95 -4.93 -3.84
C THR A 116 -15.37 -5.15 -2.45
N GLY A 117 -14.64 -4.15 -1.94
CA GLY A 117 -14.06 -4.18 -0.61
C GLY A 117 -14.95 -3.50 0.44
N SER A 118 -14.80 -3.90 1.70
CA SER A 118 -15.52 -3.34 2.85
C SER A 118 -14.72 -2.29 3.63
N HIS A 119 -13.46 -2.10 3.28
CA HIS A 119 -12.56 -1.16 3.95
C HIS A 119 -11.71 -0.41 2.92
N ARG A 120 -11.27 0.80 3.31
CA ARG A 120 -10.30 1.60 2.56
C ARG A 120 -9.35 2.30 3.53
N LEU A 121 -8.06 2.22 3.27
CA LEU A 121 -7.04 2.95 4.00
C LEU A 121 -6.86 4.32 3.36
N VAL A 122 -7.13 5.38 4.13
CA VAL A 122 -7.12 6.77 3.64
C VAL A 122 -6.02 7.56 4.34
N PRO A 123 -5.05 8.14 3.60
CA PRO A 123 -4.03 8.99 4.20
C PRO A 123 -4.62 10.35 4.58
N LEU A 124 -4.58 10.70 5.86
CA LEU A 124 -5.05 11.98 6.40
C LEU A 124 -3.94 13.04 6.42
N MET A 125 -2.74 12.60 6.75
CA MET A 125 -1.61 13.49 6.95
C MET A 125 -0.31 12.77 6.65
N VAL A 126 0.60 13.44 5.96
CA VAL A 126 1.96 12.98 5.72
C VAL A 126 2.92 13.93 6.42
N ILE A 127 3.88 13.36 7.16
CA ILE A 127 5.00 14.08 7.74
C ILE A 127 6.23 13.64 6.96
N LYS A 128 6.94 14.60 6.35
CA LYS A 128 8.18 14.35 5.61
C LYS A 128 9.28 15.22 6.16
N SER A 129 10.33 14.61 6.69
CA SER A 129 11.46 15.31 7.32
C SER A 129 11.00 16.33 8.37
N GLY A 130 10.00 15.95 9.18
CA GLY A 130 9.39 16.82 10.20
C GLY A 130 8.39 17.88 9.68
N SER A 131 8.26 18.05 8.38
CA SER A 131 7.26 18.96 7.77
C SER A 131 5.93 18.26 7.56
N VAL A 132 4.83 18.92 7.93
CA VAL A 132 3.47 18.35 7.87
C VAL A 132 2.76 18.74 6.59
N TYR A 133 2.27 17.74 5.86
CA TYR A 133 1.43 17.89 4.68
C TYR A 133 0.07 17.26 4.98
N ARG A 134 -1.01 18.02 4.85
CA ARG A 134 -2.38 17.54 5.03
C ARG A 134 -3.03 17.31 3.68
N ASN A 135 -3.78 16.24 3.57
CA ASN A 135 -4.62 16.03 2.38
C ASN A 135 -5.82 16.98 2.46
N HIS A 136 -5.84 18.03 1.63
CA HIS A 136 -6.94 18.99 1.55
C HIS A 136 -8.10 18.50 0.68
N ASN A 137 -7.95 17.37 -0.01
CA ASN A 137 -8.95 16.81 -0.93
C ASN A 137 -9.92 15.81 -0.28
N GLN A 138 -10.08 15.82 1.04
CA GLN A 138 -11.05 14.95 1.74
C GLN A 138 -12.48 15.06 1.19
N ALA A 139 -12.85 16.20 0.57
CA ALA A 139 -14.17 16.41 -0.02
C ALA A 139 -14.41 15.65 -1.35
N ILE A 140 -13.37 15.09 -1.97
CA ILE A 140 -13.47 14.34 -3.24
C ILE A 140 -13.65 12.85 -2.97
N ASP A 141 -13.15 12.36 -1.85
CA ASP A 141 -13.19 10.93 -1.47
C ASP A 141 -14.59 10.43 -1.03
N ASP A 142 -15.48 11.34 -0.66
CA ASP A 142 -16.85 10.99 -0.21
C ASP A 142 -17.85 10.82 -1.36
N ARG A 143 -17.43 10.88 -2.63
CA ARG A 143 -18.29 10.86 -3.82
C ARG A 143 -18.16 9.63 -4.72
N ASN A 144 -17.43 8.60 -4.29
CA ASN A 144 -17.37 7.30 -5.01
C ASN A 144 -17.61 6.12 -4.08
#